data_dd2396d331cf61aa19824c5fd66fa263
#
_entry.id   dd2396d331cf61aa19824c5fd66fa263
#
_cell.length_a   1.000
_cell.length_b   1.000
_cell.length_c   1.000
_cell.angle_alpha   90.00
_cell.angle_beta   90.00
_cell.angle_gamma   90.00
#
_symmetry.space_group_name_H-M   'P 1'
#
loop_
_entity.id
_entity.type
_entity.pdbx_description
1 polymer ?
#
loop_
_entity_poly.entity_id
_entity_poly.type
_entity_poly.pdbx_seq_one_letter_code
_entity_poly.pdbx_strand_id
1 'polypeptide(L)'
;MKKTNITRNHLTFLAAAILCCLFAAGADAADGKLRIMVFGAHPDDCELKAGGVAAMWAKLGHKVKFVSTTNGDIGHAIMAGGQLAKRRTREVKAAAKILGIESHVMDNHDGELMPTLENRKALTRLIRDWKADIVMGHRPNDYHPDHRYTGVLMQDAAFMVTVSNFAPDTPQLNKNPVFLYLSDYFKKPNPFAPDLVVGIDDVVEQKAEALWTLQSQIESFWSARNFETVIPVPTDPAKRAAKKREFTQAFGRRTRGTADRFREKLIELYGEKKGRSIQHAEAFELCEYGRQPSPAELKKLFPFFGEN
;
A
#
# COMPACT_ATOMS: atom_id res chain seq x y z
N MET A 1 -57.39 -28.75 49.56
CA MET A 1 -57.20 -28.37 48.15
C MET A 1 -56.47 -27.04 48.12
N LYS A 2 -55.14 -27.06 47.89
CA LYS A 2 -54.33 -25.84 47.66
C LYS A 2 -53.79 -25.95 46.25
N LYS A 3 -54.24 -25.07 45.35
CA LYS A 3 -53.71 -24.91 44.00
C LYS A 3 -52.47 -23.99 44.04
N THR A 4 -51.33 -24.50 43.70
CA THR A 4 -50.07 -23.76 43.54
C THR A 4 -50.03 -23.07 42.17
N ASN A 5 -50.00 -21.72 42.21
CA ASN A 5 -49.69 -20.89 41.03
C ASN A 5 -48.15 -20.81 40.85
N ILE A 6 -47.61 -21.59 39.93
CA ILE A 6 -46.25 -21.45 39.44
C ILE A 6 -46.36 -21.55 37.91
N THR A 7 -46.43 -20.46 37.22
CA THR A 7 -46.07 -20.36 35.76
C THR A 7 -46.32 -18.93 35.25
N ARG A 8 -45.54 -17.95 35.66
CA ARG A 8 -45.60 -16.64 34.99
C ARG A 8 -44.28 -15.88 34.93
N ASN A 9 -43.23 -16.33 35.62
CA ASN A 9 -41.99 -15.57 35.73
C ASN A 9 -40.81 -16.10 34.88
N HIS A 10 -40.96 -17.24 34.21
CA HIS A 10 -39.86 -17.79 33.37
C HIS A 10 -39.90 -17.38 31.90
N LEU A 11 -41.03 -16.85 31.38
CA LEU A 11 -41.09 -16.38 30.00
C LEU A 11 -40.50 -14.96 29.77
N THR A 12 -40.48 -14.13 30.84
CA THR A 12 -39.99 -12.76 30.74
C THR A 12 -38.44 -12.67 30.73
N PHE A 13 -37.77 -13.64 31.34
CA PHE A 13 -36.28 -13.67 31.34
C PHE A 13 -35.68 -14.24 30.06
N LEU A 14 -36.39 -15.11 29.33
CA LEU A 14 -35.92 -15.65 28.07
C LEU A 14 -36.02 -14.65 26.92
N ALA A 15 -37.02 -13.76 26.94
CA ALA A 15 -37.20 -12.71 25.95
C ALA A 15 -36.16 -11.58 26.08
N ALA A 16 -35.70 -11.26 27.29
CA ALA A 16 -34.66 -10.26 27.51
C ALA A 16 -33.24 -10.75 27.12
N ALA A 17 -32.96 -12.06 27.27
CA ALA A 17 -31.69 -12.64 26.90
C ALA A 17 -31.53 -12.78 25.37
N ILE A 18 -32.62 -13.02 24.64
CA ILE A 18 -32.58 -13.10 23.14
C ILE A 18 -32.47 -11.71 22.52
N LEU A 19 -32.99 -10.66 23.15
CA LEU A 19 -32.89 -9.29 22.63
C LEU A 19 -31.48 -8.69 22.81
N CYS A 20 -30.72 -9.11 23.84
CA CYS A 20 -29.32 -8.70 24.01
C CYS A 20 -28.35 -9.36 23.03
N CYS A 21 -28.66 -10.54 22.49
CA CYS A 21 -27.79 -11.21 21.50
C CYS A 21 -27.98 -10.72 20.06
N LEU A 22 -29.02 -9.97 19.75
CA LEU A 22 -29.29 -9.44 18.42
C LEU A 22 -28.68 -8.04 18.17
N PHE A 23 -28.09 -7.40 19.17
CA PHE A 23 -27.44 -6.10 19.05
C PHE A 23 -25.90 -6.14 19.05
N ALA A 24 -25.31 -7.35 19.07
CA ALA A 24 -23.85 -7.51 18.94
C ALA A 24 -23.38 -7.74 17.49
N ALA A 25 -24.26 -7.63 16.50
CA ALA A 25 -23.89 -7.70 15.09
C ALA A 25 -23.67 -6.27 14.55
N GLY A 26 -22.42 -5.75 14.74
CA GLY A 26 -21.81 -4.85 13.80
C GLY A 26 -22.34 -3.44 13.70
N ALA A 27 -22.22 -2.63 14.72
CA ALA A 27 -21.98 -1.21 14.52
C ALA A 27 -20.46 -0.97 14.45
N ASP A 28 -19.80 -1.45 13.38
CA ASP A 28 -18.63 -0.76 12.86
C ASP A 28 -19.15 0.57 12.31
N ALA A 29 -19.30 1.56 13.18
CA ALA A 29 -19.45 2.92 12.74
C ALA A 29 -18.18 3.21 11.92
N ALA A 30 -18.33 3.26 10.60
CA ALA A 30 -17.26 3.67 9.74
C ALA A 30 -16.81 5.02 10.28
N ASP A 31 -15.56 5.12 10.74
CA ASP A 31 -14.98 6.37 11.26
C ASP A 31 -14.86 7.44 10.16
N GLY A 32 -15.49 7.20 9.01
CA GLY A 32 -15.45 8.04 7.80
C GLY A 32 -14.06 8.05 7.14
N LYS A 33 -13.13 7.22 7.63
CA LYS A 33 -11.75 7.19 7.14
C LYS A 33 -11.55 6.04 6.15
N LEU A 34 -10.93 6.36 5.03
CA LEU A 34 -10.50 5.35 4.07
C LEU A 34 -9.38 4.49 4.68
N ARG A 35 -9.35 3.24 4.27
CA ARG A 35 -8.33 2.26 4.62
C ARG A 35 -7.64 1.81 3.34
N ILE A 36 -6.40 2.21 3.16
CA ILE A 36 -5.59 1.97 1.97
C ILE A 36 -4.52 0.93 2.31
N MET A 37 -4.37 -0.09 1.46
CA MET A 37 -3.28 -1.06 1.56
C MET A 37 -2.48 -1.08 0.27
N VAL A 38 -1.16 -1.02 0.38
CA VAL A 38 -0.26 -1.06 -0.77
C VAL A 38 0.67 -2.26 -0.61
N PHE A 39 0.71 -3.14 -1.60
CA PHE A 39 1.60 -4.28 -1.66
C PHE A 39 2.80 -3.96 -2.57
N GLY A 40 4.00 -3.95 -2.00
CA GLY A 40 5.26 -4.04 -2.71
C GLY A 40 5.83 -5.44 -2.62
N ALA A 41 6.72 -5.82 -3.50
CA ALA A 41 7.43 -7.09 -3.40
C ALA A 41 8.50 -7.01 -2.31
N HIS A 42 9.26 -5.92 -2.29
CA HIS A 42 10.40 -5.73 -1.40
C HIS A 42 10.21 -4.54 -0.46
N PRO A 43 10.97 -4.49 0.66
CA PRO A 43 10.96 -3.34 1.59
C PRO A 43 11.62 -2.10 0.98
N ASP A 44 10.93 -1.41 0.07
CA ASP A 44 11.22 -0.13 -0.59
C ASP A 44 10.19 0.19 -1.71
N ASP A 45 9.54 -0.81 -2.30
CA ASP A 45 8.66 -0.63 -3.46
C ASP A 45 7.49 0.32 -3.17
N CYS A 46 6.83 0.12 -2.03
CA CYS A 46 5.69 0.95 -1.64
C CYS A 46 6.09 2.41 -1.46
N GLU A 47 7.21 2.64 -0.76
CA GLU A 47 7.77 3.97 -0.52
C GLU A 47 8.15 4.67 -1.83
N LEU A 48 8.72 3.91 -2.77
CA LEU A 48 9.10 4.41 -4.09
C LEU A 48 7.91 4.79 -4.95
N LYS A 49 6.84 3.99 -4.91
CA LYS A 49 5.73 4.07 -5.88
C LYS A 49 4.53 4.86 -5.36
N ALA A 50 4.26 4.83 -4.04
CA ALA A 50 3.07 5.40 -3.42
C ALA A 50 3.34 6.22 -2.15
N GLY A 51 4.62 6.50 -1.83
CA GLY A 51 4.98 7.21 -0.59
C GLY A 51 4.39 8.62 -0.49
N GLY A 52 4.27 9.33 -1.60
CA GLY A 52 3.68 10.66 -1.64
C GLY A 52 2.18 10.64 -1.35
N VAL A 53 1.41 9.86 -2.10
CA VAL A 53 -0.05 9.76 -1.88
C VAL A 53 -0.37 9.17 -0.50
N ALA A 54 0.46 8.25 -0.01
CA ALA A 54 0.31 7.70 1.34
C ALA A 54 0.41 8.79 2.42
N ALA A 55 1.41 9.67 2.32
CA ALA A 55 1.56 10.81 3.21
C ALA A 55 0.38 11.80 3.10
N MET A 56 -0.15 12.01 1.89
CA MET A 56 -1.32 12.87 1.67
C MET A 56 -2.57 12.28 2.33
N TRP A 57 -2.86 10.99 2.14
CA TRP A 57 -3.97 10.31 2.83
C TRP A 57 -3.80 10.35 4.36
N ALA A 58 -2.59 10.10 4.86
CA ALA A 58 -2.30 10.16 6.29
C ALA A 58 -2.56 11.56 6.88
N LYS A 59 -2.18 12.64 6.17
CA LYS A 59 -2.48 14.03 6.56
C LYS A 59 -3.99 14.32 6.64
N LEU A 60 -4.81 13.63 5.84
CA LEU A 60 -6.28 13.71 5.90
C LEU A 60 -6.88 12.79 6.98
N GLY A 61 -6.04 12.07 7.73
CA GLY A 61 -6.43 11.16 8.80
C GLY A 61 -6.95 9.82 8.29
N HIS A 62 -6.75 9.48 7.02
CA HIS A 62 -7.01 8.15 6.48
C HIS A 62 -5.96 7.16 6.97
N LYS A 63 -6.26 5.86 6.92
CA LYS A 63 -5.38 4.80 7.39
C LYS A 63 -4.68 4.14 6.21
N VAL A 64 -3.37 4.17 6.21
CA VAL A 64 -2.56 3.56 5.14
C VAL A 64 -1.63 2.51 5.73
N LYS A 65 -1.53 1.36 5.07
CA LYS A 65 -0.58 0.30 5.41
C LYS A 65 0.19 -0.12 4.17
N PHE A 66 1.53 -0.09 4.28
CA PHE A 66 2.43 -0.69 3.31
C PHE A 66 2.75 -2.12 3.71
N VAL A 67 2.74 -3.04 2.76
CA VAL A 67 3.05 -4.45 2.95
C VAL A 67 4.11 -4.85 1.94
N SER A 68 5.26 -5.32 2.42
CA SER A 68 6.24 -5.99 1.56
C SER A 68 5.95 -7.48 1.59
N THR A 69 5.78 -8.10 0.42
CA THR A 69 5.44 -9.52 0.32
C THR A 69 6.65 -10.44 0.52
N THR A 70 7.88 -9.89 0.43
CA THR A 70 9.13 -10.56 0.83
C THR A 70 9.87 -9.74 1.87
N ASN A 71 10.83 -10.36 2.54
CA ASN A 71 11.64 -9.73 3.59
C ASN A 71 12.89 -9.02 3.06
N GLY A 72 13.20 -9.16 1.77
CA GLY A 72 14.31 -8.48 1.10
C GLY A 72 15.70 -8.95 1.52
N ASP A 73 15.85 -10.18 1.97
CA ASP A 73 17.03 -10.72 2.65
C ASP A 73 18.21 -11.05 1.73
N ILE A 74 18.08 -10.91 0.41
CA ILE A 74 19.19 -11.03 -0.55
C ILE A 74 19.47 -9.74 -1.35
N GLY A 75 18.70 -8.67 -1.15
CA GLY A 75 18.80 -7.42 -1.92
C GLY A 75 19.95 -6.49 -1.51
N HIS A 76 21.16 -7.02 -1.22
CA HIS A 76 22.34 -6.22 -0.85
C HIS A 76 23.62 -6.93 -1.26
N ALA A 77 24.66 -6.19 -1.68
CA ALA A 77 25.88 -6.76 -2.26
C ALA A 77 26.69 -7.66 -1.31
N ILE A 78 26.71 -7.37 -0.01
CA ILE A 78 27.55 -8.11 0.96
C ILE A 78 26.81 -8.58 2.21
N MET A 79 25.58 -8.11 2.46
CA MET A 79 24.76 -8.53 3.60
C MET A 79 23.59 -9.36 3.10
N ALA A 80 23.29 -10.47 3.77
CA ALA A 80 22.19 -11.35 3.37
C ALA A 80 21.51 -12.01 4.58
N GLY A 81 20.42 -12.73 4.30
CA GLY A 81 19.67 -13.54 5.26
C GLY A 81 19.03 -12.70 6.37
N GLY A 82 18.82 -13.32 7.53
CA GLY A 82 18.09 -12.72 8.64
C GLY A 82 18.66 -11.40 9.16
N GLN A 83 19.94 -11.12 8.98
CA GLN A 83 20.54 -9.83 9.35
C GLN A 83 20.02 -8.71 8.43
N LEU A 84 20.00 -8.95 7.12
CA LEU A 84 19.49 -7.99 6.15
C LEU A 84 17.97 -7.82 6.28
N ALA A 85 17.22 -8.91 6.40
CA ALA A 85 15.77 -8.87 6.62
C ALA A 85 15.39 -8.01 7.83
N LYS A 86 16.05 -8.20 8.96
CA LYS A 86 15.86 -7.39 10.18
C LYS A 86 16.23 -5.93 9.96
N ARG A 87 17.30 -5.64 9.22
CA ARG A 87 17.73 -4.28 8.88
C ARG A 87 16.67 -3.60 8.01
N ARG A 88 16.27 -4.21 6.90
CA ARG A 88 15.26 -3.67 5.97
C ARG A 88 13.91 -3.46 6.64
N THR A 89 13.49 -4.40 7.50
CA THR A 89 12.28 -4.23 8.32
C THR A 89 12.34 -2.99 9.21
N ARG A 90 13.48 -2.70 9.86
CA ARG A 90 13.64 -1.48 10.66
C ARG A 90 13.62 -0.22 9.78
N GLU A 91 14.22 -0.27 8.62
CA GLU A 91 14.29 0.84 7.67
C GLU A 91 12.89 1.23 7.17
N VAL A 92 12.05 0.27 6.71
CA VAL A 92 10.67 0.59 6.27
C VAL A 92 9.76 1.00 7.42
N LYS A 93 9.98 0.49 8.65
CA LYS A 93 9.27 1.00 9.84
C LYS A 93 9.62 2.46 10.13
N ALA A 94 10.88 2.85 9.94
CA ALA A 94 11.30 4.24 10.08
C ALA A 94 10.71 5.13 8.97
N ALA A 95 10.67 4.64 7.72
CA ALA A 95 10.00 5.30 6.61
C ALA A 95 8.51 5.51 6.89
N ALA A 96 7.82 4.46 7.32
CA ALA A 96 6.39 4.50 7.66
C ALA A 96 6.09 5.54 8.75
N LYS A 97 6.94 5.65 9.78
CA LYS A 97 6.81 6.67 10.82
C LYS A 97 6.88 8.09 10.25
N ILE A 98 7.79 8.35 9.30
CA ILE A 98 7.92 9.64 8.63
C ILE A 98 6.68 9.95 7.79
N LEU A 99 6.15 8.95 7.07
CA LEU A 99 4.96 9.09 6.24
C LEU A 99 3.65 9.18 7.04
N GLY A 100 3.67 8.82 8.33
CA GLY A 100 2.47 8.79 9.19
C GLY A 100 1.57 7.57 8.93
N ILE A 101 2.15 6.44 8.52
CA ILE A 101 1.44 5.22 8.09
C ILE A 101 1.91 4.00 8.87
N GLU A 102 1.28 2.84 8.62
CA GLU A 102 1.75 1.54 9.10
C GLU A 102 2.58 0.80 8.04
N SER A 103 3.48 -0.09 8.47
CA SER A 103 4.20 -1.01 7.60
C SER A 103 4.21 -2.43 8.15
N HIS A 104 4.14 -3.40 7.24
CA HIS A 104 4.25 -4.83 7.52
C HIS A 104 5.20 -5.47 6.51
N VAL A 105 6.04 -6.41 6.96
CA VAL A 105 6.93 -7.19 6.10
C VAL A 105 6.59 -8.65 6.32
N MET A 106 6.18 -9.36 5.25
CA MET A 106 5.94 -10.79 5.27
C MET A 106 7.28 -11.54 5.28
N ASP A 107 7.28 -12.78 5.74
CA ASP A 107 8.49 -13.57 5.92
C ASP A 107 8.75 -14.55 4.75
N ASN A 108 8.45 -14.13 3.51
CA ASN A 108 8.92 -14.83 2.32
C ASN A 108 10.34 -14.35 1.99
N HIS A 109 11.21 -15.27 1.57
CA HIS A 109 12.54 -14.93 1.08
C HIS A 109 12.46 -14.11 -0.22
N ASP A 110 13.36 -13.14 -0.34
CA ASP A 110 13.52 -12.32 -1.55
C ASP A 110 14.00 -13.21 -2.71
N GLY A 111 13.34 -13.10 -3.86
CA GLY A 111 13.57 -13.95 -5.04
C GLY A 111 12.78 -15.27 -5.05
N GLU A 112 12.11 -15.63 -3.95
CA GLU A 112 11.45 -16.92 -3.80
C GLU A 112 9.92 -16.83 -3.64
N LEU A 113 9.35 -15.64 -3.82
CA LEU A 113 7.89 -15.49 -3.74
C LEU A 113 7.19 -16.29 -4.83
N MET A 114 6.27 -17.16 -4.42
CA MET A 114 5.41 -17.95 -5.32
C MET A 114 3.93 -17.65 -5.04
N PRO A 115 3.05 -17.70 -6.05
CA PRO A 115 1.60 -17.50 -5.86
C PRO A 115 0.94 -18.78 -5.32
N THR A 116 1.44 -19.26 -4.17
CA THR A 116 0.91 -20.44 -3.50
C THR A 116 -0.45 -20.14 -2.85
N LEU A 117 -1.16 -21.21 -2.46
CA LEU A 117 -2.42 -21.09 -1.73
C LEU A 117 -2.22 -20.37 -0.37
N GLU A 118 -1.10 -20.65 0.30
CA GLU A 118 -0.73 -20.04 1.57
C GLU A 118 -0.56 -18.53 1.42
N ASN A 119 0.22 -18.08 0.43
CA ASN A 119 0.43 -16.67 0.14
C ASN A 119 -0.88 -15.97 -0.30
N ARG A 120 -1.71 -16.64 -1.12
CA ARG A 120 -3.04 -16.12 -1.51
C ARG A 120 -3.93 -15.92 -0.28
N LYS A 121 -4.00 -16.89 0.63
CA LYS A 121 -4.74 -16.77 1.89
C LYS A 121 -4.16 -15.68 2.79
N ALA A 122 -2.84 -15.55 2.86
CA ALA A 122 -2.18 -14.53 3.67
C ALA A 122 -2.54 -13.11 3.20
N LEU A 123 -2.43 -12.82 1.89
CA LEU A 123 -2.84 -11.53 1.35
C LEU A 123 -4.34 -11.27 1.56
N THR A 124 -5.19 -12.28 1.32
CA THR A 124 -6.63 -12.17 1.54
C THR A 124 -6.96 -11.79 2.99
N ARG A 125 -6.32 -12.44 3.98
CA ARG A 125 -6.47 -12.10 5.41
C ARG A 125 -6.03 -10.68 5.71
N LEU A 126 -4.86 -10.27 5.25
CA LEU A 126 -4.35 -8.90 5.45
C LEU A 126 -5.33 -7.85 4.93
N ILE A 127 -5.89 -8.03 3.74
CA ILE A 127 -6.85 -7.11 3.13
C ILE A 127 -8.15 -7.07 3.95
N ARG A 128 -8.65 -8.24 4.40
CA ARG A 128 -9.87 -8.37 5.21
C ARG A 128 -9.71 -7.75 6.60
N ASP A 129 -8.63 -8.07 7.30
CA ASP A 129 -8.32 -7.54 8.64
C ASP A 129 -8.16 -6.02 8.62
N TRP A 130 -7.57 -5.50 7.53
CA TRP A 130 -7.44 -4.06 7.32
C TRP A 130 -8.76 -3.40 6.94
N LYS A 131 -9.76 -4.17 6.46
CA LYS A 131 -11.02 -3.68 5.90
C LYS A 131 -10.75 -2.67 4.79
N ALA A 132 -9.88 -3.04 3.84
CA ALA A 132 -9.39 -2.13 2.82
C ALA A 132 -10.52 -1.58 1.93
N ASP A 133 -10.48 -0.28 1.63
CA ASP A 133 -11.27 0.39 0.60
C ASP A 133 -10.52 0.43 -0.73
N ILE A 134 -9.19 0.56 -0.64
CA ILE A 134 -8.26 0.61 -1.78
C ILE A 134 -7.12 -0.38 -1.52
N VAL A 135 -6.81 -1.17 -2.54
CA VAL A 135 -5.64 -2.05 -2.59
C VAL A 135 -4.80 -1.69 -3.81
N MET A 136 -3.50 -1.53 -3.62
CA MET A 136 -2.57 -1.19 -4.70
C MET A 136 -1.42 -2.19 -4.74
N GLY A 137 -0.85 -2.45 -5.93
CA GLY A 137 0.32 -3.32 -6.05
C GLY A 137 0.92 -3.33 -7.45
N HIS A 138 1.88 -4.21 -7.67
CA HIS A 138 2.53 -4.37 -8.96
C HIS A 138 1.58 -4.91 -10.03
N ARG A 139 1.88 -4.62 -11.31
CA ARG A 139 1.30 -5.37 -12.43
C ARG A 139 1.98 -6.74 -12.54
N PRO A 140 1.28 -7.77 -13.06
CA PRO A 140 1.88 -9.11 -13.25
C PRO A 140 2.89 -9.19 -14.40
N ASN A 141 3.18 -8.09 -15.08
CA ASN A 141 4.16 -7.98 -16.18
C ASN A 141 5.32 -7.07 -15.77
N ASP A 142 6.21 -7.59 -14.96
CA ASP A 142 7.38 -6.87 -14.41
C ASP A 142 8.66 -7.69 -14.65
N TYR A 143 9.85 -7.07 -14.52
CA TYR A 143 11.14 -7.76 -14.68
C TYR A 143 11.42 -8.73 -13.54
N HIS A 144 11.01 -8.40 -12.32
CA HIS A 144 11.30 -9.19 -11.12
C HIS A 144 10.22 -10.25 -10.87
N PRO A 145 10.59 -11.52 -10.58
CA PRO A 145 9.59 -12.55 -10.29
C PRO A 145 8.68 -12.18 -9.12
N ASP A 146 9.23 -11.67 -8.02
CA ASP A 146 8.44 -11.29 -6.84
C ASP A 146 7.46 -10.14 -7.13
N HIS A 147 7.83 -9.18 -7.99
CA HIS A 147 6.89 -8.14 -8.44
C HIS A 147 5.72 -8.77 -9.20
N ARG A 148 6.01 -9.66 -10.15
CA ARG A 148 4.96 -10.35 -10.92
C ARG A 148 4.04 -11.15 -10.02
N TYR A 149 4.62 -11.93 -9.10
CA TYR A 149 3.82 -12.78 -8.21
C TYR A 149 3.08 -11.99 -7.14
N THR A 150 3.60 -10.86 -6.67
CA THR A 150 2.83 -9.90 -5.87
C THR A 150 1.61 -9.40 -6.64
N GLY A 151 1.77 -9.06 -7.92
CA GLY A 151 0.69 -8.64 -8.81
C GLY A 151 -0.35 -9.75 -9.01
N VAL A 152 0.09 -11.00 -9.26
CA VAL A 152 -0.80 -12.17 -9.41
C VAL A 152 -1.57 -12.44 -8.12
N LEU A 153 -0.88 -12.46 -6.97
CA LEU A 153 -1.53 -12.67 -5.66
C LEU A 153 -2.55 -11.59 -5.33
N MET A 154 -2.26 -10.33 -5.69
CA MET A 154 -3.21 -9.22 -5.54
C MET A 154 -4.44 -9.41 -6.42
N GLN A 155 -4.27 -9.81 -7.69
CA GLN A 155 -5.39 -10.12 -8.60
C GLN A 155 -6.23 -11.29 -8.09
N ASP A 156 -5.59 -12.36 -7.62
CA ASP A 156 -6.29 -13.49 -7.01
C ASP A 156 -7.10 -13.06 -5.77
N ALA A 157 -6.52 -12.20 -4.93
CA ALA A 157 -7.20 -11.68 -3.74
C ALA A 157 -8.41 -10.81 -4.09
N ALA A 158 -8.42 -10.12 -5.24
CA ALA A 158 -9.49 -9.22 -5.64
C ALA A 158 -10.88 -9.90 -5.71
N PHE A 159 -10.93 -11.19 -6.03
CA PHE A 159 -12.16 -11.97 -5.91
C PHE A 159 -12.32 -12.60 -4.52
N MET A 160 -11.24 -13.17 -3.97
CA MET A 160 -11.29 -13.98 -2.76
C MET A 160 -11.65 -13.21 -1.49
N VAL A 161 -11.41 -11.90 -1.42
CA VAL A 161 -11.72 -11.08 -0.23
C VAL A 161 -13.20 -11.05 0.13
N THR A 162 -14.10 -11.32 -0.82
CA THR A 162 -15.56 -11.35 -0.61
C THR A 162 -16.14 -12.78 -0.50
N VAL A 163 -15.31 -13.82 -0.68
CA VAL A 163 -15.75 -15.23 -0.65
C VAL A 163 -15.70 -15.77 0.77
N SER A 164 -16.84 -15.94 1.43
CA SER A 164 -16.95 -16.30 2.86
C SER A 164 -16.20 -17.58 3.24
N ASN A 165 -16.27 -18.61 2.40
CA ASN A 165 -15.66 -19.92 2.70
C ASN A 165 -14.17 -20.01 2.33
N PHE A 166 -13.59 -18.95 1.76
CA PHE A 166 -12.14 -18.86 1.55
C PHE A 166 -11.50 -18.15 2.73
N ALA A 167 -10.53 -18.79 3.41
CA ALA A 167 -9.92 -18.32 4.66
C ALA A 167 -10.99 -17.90 5.71
N PRO A 168 -11.87 -18.85 6.16
CA PRO A 168 -13.05 -18.54 6.97
C PRO A 168 -12.73 -18.10 8.40
N ASP A 169 -11.47 -18.20 8.80
CA ASP A 169 -10.92 -17.69 10.07
C ASP A 169 -10.84 -16.14 10.09
N THR A 170 -10.98 -15.48 8.94
CA THR A 170 -11.04 -14.02 8.82
C THR A 170 -12.31 -13.64 8.04
N PRO A 171 -13.24 -12.84 8.62
CA PRO A 171 -14.51 -12.49 8.00
C PRO A 171 -14.32 -11.84 6.62
N GLN A 172 -15.12 -12.25 5.63
CA GLN A 172 -15.11 -11.65 4.30
C GLN A 172 -15.49 -10.17 4.33
N LEU A 173 -15.07 -9.45 3.31
CA LEU A 173 -15.53 -8.07 3.10
C LEU A 173 -16.93 -8.06 2.46
N ASN A 174 -17.80 -7.18 2.96
CA ASN A 174 -19.13 -6.97 2.38
C ASN A 174 -19.09 -6.10 1.11
N LYS A 175 -18.02 -5.32 0.95
CA LYS A 175 -17.77 -4.47 -0.21
C LYS A 175 -16.36 -4.73 -0.72
N ASN A 176 -16.26 -5.08 -2.00
CA ASN A 176 -14.96 -5.30 -2.62
C ASN A 176 -14.18 -3.98 -2.70
N PRO A 177 -12.88 -3.94 -2.34
CA PRO A 177 -12.01 -2.79 -2.55
C PRO A 177 -11.88 -2.40 -4.03
N VAL A 178 -11.45 -1.18 -4.28
CA VAL A 178 -10.89 -0.78 -5.58
C VAL A 178 -9.44 -1.22 -5.63
N PHE A 179 -9.06 -1.94 -6.69
CA PHE A 179 -7.70 -2.40 -6.93
C PHE A 179 -7.03 -1.51 -7.97
N LEU A 180 -5.75 -1.15 -7.73
CA LEU A 180 -4.95 -0.35 -8.65
C LEU A 180 -3.54 -0.91 -8.79
N TYR A 181 -2.94 -0.63 -9.93
CA TYR A 181 -1.55 -0.94 -10.20
C TYR A 181 -0.65 0.27 -9.97
N LEU A 182 0.52 0.01 -9.40
CA LEU A 182 1.61 0.96 -9.26
C LEU A 182 2.29 1.21 -10.61
N SER A 183 2.76 2.43 -10.84
CA SER A 183 3.38 2.81 -12.11
C SER A 183 4.66 2.03 -12.41
N ASP A 184 4.84 1.67 -13.68
CA ASP A 184 6.04 1.06 -14.23
C ASP A 184 6.38 1.59 -15.64
N TYR A 185 7.40 0.99 -16.28
CA TYR A 185 7.84 1.35 -17.63
C TYR A 185 7.74 0.20 -18.64
N PHE A 186 7.13 -0.93 -18.25
CA PHE A 186 7.00 -2.08 -19.12
C PHE A 186 5.90 -1.85 -20.17
N LYS A 187 6.17 -2.32 -21.37
CA LYS A 187 5.31 -2.06 -22.54
C LYS A 187 4.54 -3.30 -23.00
N LYS A 188 4.95 -4.49 -22.56
CA LYS A 188 4.36 -5.77 -22.99
C LYS A 188 3.80 -6.53 -21.79
N PRO A 189 2.63 -7.17 -21.91
CA PRO A 189 1.76 -7.17 -23.09
C PRO A 189 1.15 -5.82 -23.41
N ASN A 190 0.87 -4.96 -22.40
CA ASN A 190 0.30 -3.63 -22.55
C ASN A 190 1.16 -2.60 -21.82
N PRO A 191 1.35 -1.39 -22.36
CA PRO A 191 2.00 -0.30 -21.63
C PRO A 191 1.15 0.13 -20.44
N PHE A 192 1.80 0.67 -19.40
CA PHE A 192 1.11 1.31 -18.28
C PHE A 192 0.35 2.56 -18.75
N ALA A 193 -0.97 2.57 -18.52
CA ALA A 193 -1.89 3.63 -18.90
C ALA A 193 -2.63 4.16 -17.65
N PRO A 194 -2.17 5.27 -17.03
CA PRO A 194 -2.72 5.70 -15.76
C PRO A 194 -4.13 6.27 -15.89
N ASP A 195 -5.04 5.80 -15.03
CA ASP A 195 -6.34 6.43 -14.78
C ASP A 195 -6.20 7.63 -13.85
N LEU A 196 -5.24 7.56 -12.93
CA LEU A 196 -4.95 8.58 -11.93
C LEU A 196 -3.49 8.99 -11.96
N VAL A 197 -3.27 10.31 -11.94
CA VAL A 197 -1.94 10.91 -11.71
C VAL A 197 -2.10 11.97 -10.64
N VAL A 198 -1.43 11.77 -9.50
CA VAL A 198 -1.57 12.63 -8.32
C VAL A 198 -0.34 13.49 -8.16
N GLY A 199 -0.53 14.81 -8.10
CA GLY A 199 0.53 15.76 -7.75
C GLY A 199 0.93 15.61 -6.29
N ILE A 200 2.23 15.50 -6.04
CA ILE A 200 2.79 15.27 -4.69
C ILE A 200 3.76 16.36 -4.25
N ASP A 201 3.71 17.55 -4.88
CA ASP A 201 4.63 18.65 -4.59
C ASP A 201 4.70 19.00 -3.11
N ASP A 202 3.55 19.00 -2.41
CA ASP A 202 3.46 19.36 -0.98
C ASP A 202 4.04 18.31 -0.02
N VAL A 203 4.42 17.14 -0.53
CA VAL A 203 4.91 16.01 0.28
C VAL A 203 6.18 15.36 -0.29
N VAL A 204 6.73 15.89 -1.38
CA VAL A 204 7.90 15.30 -2.04
C VAL A 204 9.13 15.27 -1.13
N GLU A 205 9.32 16.27 -0.28
CA GLU A 205 10.39 16.27 0.71
C GLU A 205 10.17 15.22 1.79
N GLN A 206 8.93 15.10 2.31
CA GLN A 206 8.57 14.06 3.28
C GLN A 206 8.79 12.66 2.71
N LYS A 207 8.43 12.44 1.44
CA LYS A 207 8.73 11.19 0.72
C LYS A 207 10.24 10.94 0.61
N ALA A 208 11.03 11.96 0.26
CA ALA A 208 12.49 11.83 0.16
C ALA A 208 13.13 11.52 1.52
N GLU A 209 12.62 12.10 2.61
CA GLU A 209 13.04 11.79 3.98
C GLU A 209 12.75 10.33 4.35
N ALA A 210 11.56 9.83 4.01
CA ALA A 210 11.19 8.43 4.23
C ALA A 210 12.12 7.49 3.46
N LEU A 211 12.34 7.76 2.17
CA LEU A 211 13.26 6.98 1.33
C LEU A 211 14.71 7.02 1.82
N TRP A 212 15.14 8.14 2.44
CA TRP A 212 16.48 8.24 3.02
C TRP A 212 16.72 7.28 4.20
N THR A 213 15.67 6.76 4.83
CA THR A 213 15.81 5.75 5.89
C THR A 213 16.22 4.38 5.36
N LEU A 214 16.01 4.10 4.07
CA LEU A 214 16.27 2.82 3.41
C LEU A 214 17.76 2.68 3.04
N GLN A 215 18.62 2.80 4.04
CA GLN A 215 20.06 2.95 3.82
C GLN A 215 20.71 1.71 3.21
N SER A 216 20.20 0.51 3.49
CA SER A 216 20.67 -0.71 2.84
C SER A 216 20.53 -0.65 1.31
N GLN A 217 19.49 -0.01 0.82
CA GLN A 217 19.28 0.19 -0.62
C GLN A 217 20.15 1.32 -1.17
N ILE A 218 20.33 2.41 -0.40
CA ILE A 218 21.15 3.56 -0.78
C ILE A 218 22.61 3.16 -0.95
N GLU A 219 23.16 2.40 0.01
CA GLU A 219 24.58 2.02 0.00
C GLU A 219 24.93 0.90 -0.97
N SER A 220 23.96 0.11 -1.40
CA SER A 220 24.14 -0.99 -2.35
C SER A 220 23.51 -0.64 -3.71
N PHE A 221 22.26 -1.02 -3.93
CA PHE A 221 21.61 -0.97 -5.22
C PHE A 221 21.49 0.44 -5.83
N TRP A 222 21.10 1.45 -5.02
CA TRP A 222 20.81 2.79 -5.55
C TRP A 222 22.06 3.65 -5.78
N SER A 223 23.15 3.42 -5.04
CA SER A 223 24.41 4.14 -5.23
C SER A 223 25.34 3.45 -6.22
N ALA A 224 25.53 2.15 -6.09
CA ALA A 224 26.45 1.39 -6.92
C ALA A 224 25.85 0.94 -8.26
N ARG A 225 24.52 0.88 -8.37
CA ARG A 225 23.78 0.39 -9.54
C ARG A 225 24.14 -1.05 -9.96
N ASN A 226 24.75 -1.79 -9.05
CA ASN A 226 25.09 -3.20 -9.21
C ASN A 226 24.99 -3.91 -7.85
N PHE A 227 25.05 -5.24 -7.86
CA PHE A 227 25.04 -6.07 -6.66
C PHE A 227 26.45 -6.46 -6.19
N GLU A 228 27.49 -5.81 -6.68
CA GLU A 228 28.89 -6.17 -6.39
C GLU A 228 29.55 -5.18 -5.42
N THR A 229 29.05 -3.95 -5.37
CA THR A 229 29.73 -2.87 -4.67
C THR A 229 28.80 -2.23 -3.62
N VAL A 230 29.37 -1.95 -2.45
CA VAL A 230 28.72 -1.16 -1.40
C VAL A 230 29.41 0.20 -1.31
N ILE A 231 28.64 1.26 -1.38
CA ILE A 231 29.09 2.65 -1.14
C ILE A 231 28.44 3.11 0.17
N PRO A 232 29.10 2.96 1.31
CA PRO A 232 28.51 3.25 2.62
C PRO A 232 27.98 4.68 2.71
N VAL A 233 26.84 4.83 3.39
CA VAL A 233 26.37 6.16 3.76
C VAL A 233 27.36 6.77 4.76
N PRO A 234 27.93 7.96 4.49
CA PRO A 234 28.94 8.56 5.36
C PRO A 234 28.45 8.75 6.79
N THR A 235 29.33 8.50 7.76
CA THR A 235 29.10 8.79 9.20
C THR A 235 29.43 10.24 9.56
N ASP A 236 30.39 10.87 8.85
CA ASP A 236 30.68 12.29 9.01
C ASP A 236 29.46 13.15 8.69
N PRO A 237 29.03 14.05 9.59
CA PRO A 237 27.78 14.81 9.42
C PRO A 237 27.72 15.65 8.14
N ALA A 238 28.82 16.30 7.74
CA ALA A 238 28.85 17.16 6.57
C ALA A 238 28.75 16.34 5.27
N LYS A 239 29.51 15.25 5.18
CA LYS A 239 29.47 14.32 4.04
C LYS A 239 28.12 13.62 3.95
N ARG A 240 27.55 13.22 5.09
CA ARG A 240 26.22 12.62 5.16
C ARG A 240 25.13 13.58 4.67
N ALA A 241 25.18 14.84 5.10
CA ALA A 241 24.24 15.87 4.62
C ALA A 241 24.39 16.14 3.11
N ALA A 242 25.63 16.16 2.60
CA ALA A 242 25.88 16.29 1.16
C ALA A 242 25.31 15.10 0.38
N LYS A 243 25.56 13.86 0.83
CA LYS A 243 25.01 12.65 0.22
C LYS A 243 23.48 12.62 0.24
N LYS A 244 22.86 13.08 1.35
CA LYS A 244 21.41 13.19 1.45
C LYS A 244 20.83 14.18 0.43
N ARG A 245 21.46 15.35 0.26
CA ARG A 245 21.02 16.33 -0.76
C ARG A 245 21.11 15.76 -2.17
N GLU A 246 22.21 15.10 -2.52
CA GLU A 246 22.37 14.41 -3.81
C GLU A 246 21.26 13.38 -4.04
N PHE A 247 21.00 12.54 -3.04
CA PHE A 247 19.94 11.55 -3.05
C PHE A 247 18.55 12.17 -3.26
N THR A 248 18.20 13.19 -2.47
CA THR A 248 16.92 13.92 -2.58
C THR A 248 16.71 14.49 -3.97
N GLN A 249 17.75 15.10 -4.55
CA GLN A 249 17.69 15.62 -5.92
C GLN A 249 17.48 14.50 -6.96
N ALA A 250 18.16 13.36 -6.78
CA ALA A 250 18.02 12.23 -7.71
C ALA A 250 16.59 11.67 -7.69
N PHE A 251 15.99 11.53 -6.49
CA PHE A 251 14.58 11.13 -6.34
C PHE A 251 13.60 12.18 -6.86
N GLY A 252 13.86 13.44 -6.61
CA GLY A 252 13.08 14.54 -7.18
C GLY A 252 13.01 14.49 -8.71
N ARG A 253 14.11 14.17 -9.38
CA ARG A 253 14.10 13.96 -10.85
C ARG A 253 13.20 12.81 -11.28
N ARG A 254 13.12 11.72 -10.50
CA ARG A 254 12.28 10.55 -10.80
C ARG A 254 10.78 10.89 -10.75
N THR A 255 10.33 11.56 -9.69
CA THR A 255 8.93 11.97 -9.54
C THR A 255 8.55 13.08 -10.51
N ARG A 256 9.50 13.95 -10.88
CA ARG A 256 9.33 14.94 -11.95
C ARG A 256 9.13 14.24 -13.30
N GLY A 257 9.96 13.24 -13.63
CA GLY A 257 9.79 12.44 -14.84
C GLY A 257 8.41 11.79 -14.95
N THR A 258 7.77 11.42 -13.81
CA THR A 258 6.39 10.93 -13.81
C THR A 258 5.40 12.04 -14.15
N ALA A 259 5.55 13.24 -13.57
CA ALA A 259 4.70 14.39 -13.89
C ALA A 259 4.83 14.79 -15.37
N ASP A 260 6.05 14.80 -15.90
CA ASP A 260 6.28 15.14 -17.31
C ASP A 260 5.72 14.09 -18.26
N ARG A 261 5.91 12.79 -17.95
CA ARG A 261 5.38 11.67 -18.75
C ARG A 261 3.85 11.70 -18.86
N PHE A 262 3.17 12.11 -17.80
CA PHE A 262 1.71 12.06 -17.72
C PHE A 262 1.08 13.45 -17.57
N ARG A 263 1.70 14.46 -18.20
CA ARG A 263 1.27 15.85 -18.13
C ARG A 263 -0.19 16.05 -18.57
N GLU A 264 -0.59 15.42 -19.65
CA GLU A 264 -1.95 15.51 -20.18
C GLU A 264 -2.99 14.99 -19.17
N LYS A 265 -2.67 13.87 -18.48
CA LYS A 265 -3.56 13.33 -17.43
C LYS A 265 -3.62 14.26 -16.20
N LEU A 266 -2.53 14.92 -15.84
CA LEU A 266 -2.55 15.95 -14.79
C LEU A 266 -3.44 17.14 -15.18
N ILE A 267 -3.39 17.58 -16.43
CA ILE A 267 -4.25 18.66 -16.94
C ILE A 267 -5.73 18.21 -16.93
N GLU A 268 -6.02 16.99 -17.37
CA GLU A 268 -7.36 16.40 -17.34
C GLU A 268 -7.95 16.40 -15.90
N LEU A 269 -7.13 15.98 -14.92
CA LEU A 269 -7.59 15.79 -13.54
C LEU A 269 -7.63 17.07 -12.70
N TYR A 270 -6.71 18.02 -12.93
CA TYR A 270 -6.55 19.23 -12.12
C TYR A 270 -6.95 20.53 -12.85
N GLY A 271 -7.30 20.44 -14.13
CA GLY A 271 -7.48 21.60 -15.02
C GLY A 271 -6.14 22.17 -15.52
N GLU A 272 -6.21 22.98 -16.58
CA GLU A 272 -5.04 23.46 -17.35
C GLU A 272 -3.99 24.15 -16.47
N LYS A 273 -4.38 25.15 -15.68
CA LYS A 273 -3.45 25.95 -14.87
C LYS A 273 -2.74 25.11 -13.82
N LYS A 274 -3.49 24.37 -13.01
CA LYS A 274 -2.93 23.55 -11.92
C LYS A 274 -2.18 22.35 -12.46
N GLY A 275 -2.73 21.63 -13.45
CA GLY A 275 -2.09 20.47 -14.05
C GLY A 275 -0.71 20.78 -14.66
N ARG A 276 -0.57 21.95 -15.30
CA ARG A 276 0.74 22.43 -15.82
C ARG A 276 1.73 22.79 -14.72
N SER A 277 1.28 23.25 -13.56
CA SER A 277 2.16 23.71 -12.48
C SER A 277 2.74 22.56 -11.63
N ILE A 278 2.12 21.38 -11.62
CA ILE A 278 2.57 20.22 -10.85
C ILE A 278 3.95 19.76 -11.34
N GLN A 279 4.92 19.70 -10.41
CA GLN A 279 6.30 19.34 -10.68
C GLN A 279 6.61 17.87 -10.37
N HIS A 280 5.92 17.28 -9.40
CA HIS A 280 6.15 15.93 -8.90
C HIS A 280 4.86 15.16 -8.85
N ALA A 281 4.85 13.92 -9.33
CA ALA A 281 3.64 13.10 -9.36
C ALA A 281 3.89 11.62 -9.12
N GLU A 282 2.83 10.93 -8.71
CA GLU A 282 2.69 9.49 -8.68
C GLU A 282 1.50 9.08 -9.56
N ALA A 283 1.56 7.91 -10.19
CA ALA A 283 0.58 7.48 -11.17
C ALA A 283 0.09 6.06 -10.89
N PHE A 284 -1.21 5.83 -11.13
CA PHE A 284 -1.90 4.58 -10.83
C PHE A 284 -2.86 4.22 -11.96
N GLU A 285 -2.93 2.91 -12.26
CA GLU A 285 -3.81 2.34 -13.27
C GLU A 285 -4.86 1.47 -12.58
N LEU A 286 -6.14 1.57 -12.94
CA LEU A 286 -7.19 0.72 -12.39
C LEU A 286 -7.00 -0.73 -12.82
N CYS A 287 -7.07 -1.63 -11.85
CA CYS A 287 -7.18 -3.05 -12.12
C CYS A 287 -8.62 -3.39 -12.52
N GLU A 288 -8.81 -4.23 -13.54
CA GLU A 288 -10.12 -4.68 -13.99
C GLU A 288 -10.82 -5.62 -13.01
N TYR A 289 -10.09 -6.09 -11.98
CA TYR A 289 -10.62 -6.96 -10.93
C TYR A 289 -10.97 -6.15 -9.68
N GLY A 290 -11.86 -6.71 -8.86
CA GLY A 290 -12.39 -5.98 -7.71
C GLY A 290 -13.52 -5.02 -8.10
N ARG A 291 -13.78 -4.03 -7.26
CA ARG A 291 -14.83 -3.06 -7.51
C ARG A 291 -14.38 -2.00 -8.53
N GLN A 292 -15.23 -1.74 -9.50
CA GLN A 292 -15.02 -0.71 -10.50
C GLN A 292 -15.68 0.61 -10.02
N PRO A 293 -14.94 1.65 -9.67
CA PRO A 293 -15.51 2.91 -9.20
C PRO A 293 -15.97 3.77 -10.38
N SER A 294 -17.04 4.53 -10.18
CA SER A 294 -17.37 5.65 -11.08
C SER A 294 -16.31 6.77 -10.96
N PRO A 295 -16.19 7.67 -11.96
CA PRO A 295 -15.29 8.82 -11.86
C PRO A 295 -15.51 9.69 -10.60
N ALA A 296 -16.77 9.83 -10.17
CA ALA A 296 -17.13 10.57 -8.96
C ALA A 296 -16.68 9.84 -7.68
N GLU A 297 -16.78 8.50 -7.63
CA GLU A 297 -16.25 7.72 -6.51
C GLU A 297 -14.72 7.76 -6.48
N LEU A 298 -14.07 7.72 -7.64
CA LEU A 298 -12.63 7.78 -7.74
C LEU A 298 -12.08 9.09 -7.17
N LYS A 299 -12.75 10.22 -7.44
CA LYS A 299 -12.42 11.53 -6.82
C LYS A 299 -12.61 11.53 -5.30
N LYS A 300 -13.58 10.79 -4.75
CA LYS A 300 -13.76 10.64 -3.30
C LYS A 300 -12.67 9.75 -2.67
N LEU A 301 -12.21 8.73 -3.38
CA LEU A 301 -11.13 7.86 -2.92
C LEU A 301 -9.76 8.56 -3.00
N PHE A 302 -9.59 9.48 -3.95
CA PHE A 302 -8.41 10.31 -4.14
C PHE A 302 -8.79 11.79 -4.00
N PRO A 303 -9.00 12.31 -2.77
CA PRO A 303 -9.51 13.67 -2.54
C PRO A 303 -8.41 14.72 -2.71
N PHE A 304 -7.64 14.62 -3.79
CA PHE A 304 -6.47 15.46 -4.08
C PHE A 304 -6.69 16.34 -5.31
N PHE A 305 -7.73 16.08 -6.09
CA PHE A 305 -8.13 16.86 -7.25
C PHE A 305 -9.04 17.99 -6.76
N GLY A 306 -8.67 19.25 -6.94
CA GLY A 306 -9.48 20.39 -6.54
C GLY A 306 -10.94 20.31 -7.07
N GLU A 307 -11.84 21.03 -6.43
CA GLU A 307 -13.18 21.24 -6.98
C GLU A 307 -13.05 21.98 -8.33
N ASN A 308 -13.44 21.31 -9.43
CA ASN A 308 -13.62 21.94 -10.74
C ASN A 308 -15.01 22.52 -10.84
#